data_7f1d0543f1addf572b59c09f23063d72
#
_entry.id   7f1d0543f1addf572b59c09f23063d72
#
_cell.length_a   1.000
_cell.length_b   1.000
_cell.length_c   1.000
_cell.angle_alpha   90.00
_cell.angle_beta   90.00
_cell.angle_gamma   90.00
#
_symmetry.space_group_name_H-M   'P 1'
#
loop_
_entity.id
_entity.type
_entity.pdbx_description
1 polymer ?
#
loop_
_entity_poly.entity_id
_entity_poly.type
_entity_poly.pdbx_seq_one_letter_code
_entity_poly.pdbx_strand_id
1 'polypeptide(L)'
;MRRAELERLNQLREEQGDPPLANPRNATAGTLKLLDPREVRKRRLSFFAYGTAPLPGMEWPTHWDTLQHLARFGLPVSPHAERCLTIDEVLRVCETWRTKRHELDFETDGMVIKVDSAEHRRRLGTTAKAPRWVIAYKFPAELARTRLL
;
A
#
# COMPACT_ATOMS: atom_id res chain seq x y z
N MET A 1 4.52 -6.06 4.91
CA MET A 1 4.51 -7.37 5.61
C MET A 1 3.08 -7.71 6.01
N ARG A 2 2.66 -8.97 5.86
CA ARG A 2 1.34 -9.44 6.30
C ARG A 2 1.33 -9.62 7.81
N ARG A 3 0.15 -9.51 8.45
CA ARG A 3 0.00 -9.66 9.92
C ARG A 3 0.48 -11.04 10.39
N ALA A 4 0.03 -12.11 9.73
CA ALA A 4 0.45 -13.48 10.06
C ALA A 4 1.97 -13.69 9.95
N GLU A 5 2.64 -12.97 9.05
CA GLU A 5 4.10 -13.04 8.94
C GLU A 5 4.82 -12.33 10.09
N LEU A 6 4.28 -11.20 10.55
CA LEU A 6 4.79 -10.52 11.74
C LEU A 6 4.66 -11.42 12.99
N GLU A 7 3.50 -12.04 13.17
CA GLU A 7 3.24 -12.97 14.26
C GLU A 7 4.23 -14.14 14.24
N ARG A 8 4.41 -14.78 13.08
CA ARG A 8 5.38 -15.86 12.89
C ARG A 8 6.81 -15.43 13.25
N LEU A 9 7.21 -14.26 12.81
CA LEU A 9 8.53 -13.72 13.12
C LEU A 9 8.71 -13.41 14.61
N ASN A 10 7.66 -12.90 15.26
CA ASN A 10 7.71 -12.61 16.69
C ASN A 10 7.78 -13.89 17.53
N GLN A 11 7.08 -14.96 17.14
CA GLN A 11 7.22 -16.27 17.78
C GLN A 11 8.65 -16.80 17.69
N LEU A 12 9.28 -16.75 16.50
CA LEU A 12 10.69 -17.17 16.33
C LEU A 12 11.68 -16.32 17.15
N ARG A 13 11.40 -15.04 17.31
CA ARG A 13 12.23 -14.14 18.12
C ARG A 13 12.09 -14.44 19.60
N GLU A 14 10.87 -14.71 20.07
CA GLU A 14 10.60 -15.10 21.44
C GLU A 14 11.35 -16.41 21.81
N GLU A 15 11.32 -17.41 20.90
CA GLU A 15 12.07 -18.66 21.07
C GLU A 15 13.61 -18.43 21.17
N GLN A 16 14.11 -17.35 20.55
CA GLN A 16 15.54 -16.95 20.56
C GLN A 16 15.89 -15.99 21.72
N GLY A 17 14.90 -15.58 22.51
CA GLY A 17 15.08 -14.60 23.57
C GLY A 17 15.25 -13.15 23.06
N ASP A 18 14.90 -12.88 21.81
CA ASP A 18 14.97 -11.56 21.19
C ASP A 18 13.67 -10.74 21.41
N PRO A 19 13.75 -9.41 21.52
CA PRO A 19 12.58 -8.56 21.63
C PRO A 19 11.70 -8.62 20.36
N PRO A 20 10.37 -8.59 20.49
CA PRO A 20 9.47 -8.67 19.33
C PRO A 20 9.57 -7.43 18.44
N LEU A 21 9.24 -7.61 17.18
CA LEU A 21 9.07 -6.52 16.21
C LEU A 21 7.78 -5.75 16.53
N ALA A 22 7.87 -4.43 16.60
CA ALA A 22 6.79 -3.59 17.10
C ALA A 22 5.55 -3.52 16.18
N ASN A 23 5.76 -3.45 14.86
CA ASN A 23 4.69 -3.37 13.88
C ASN A 23 5.17 -3.79 12.47
N PRO A 24 4.24 -4.13 11.54
CA PRO A 24 4.60 -4.57 10.19
C PRO A 24 5.35 -3.53 9.38
N ARG A 25 5.07 -2.24 9.55
CA ARG A 25 5.71 -1.15 8.80
C ARG A 25 7.20 -1.06 9.14
N ASN A 26 7.53 -0.98 10.42
CA ASN A 26 8.92 -0.88 10.88
C ASN A 26 9.69 -2.17 10.61
N ALA A 27 9.05 -3.33 10.79
CA ALA A 27 9.62 -4.63 10.46
C ALA A 27 9.96 -4.74 8.96
N THR A 28 9.09 -4.26 8.07
CA THR A 28 9.33 -4.22 6.62
C THR A 28 10.48 -3.28 6.28
N ALA A 29 10.46 -2.04 6.79
CA ALA A 29 11.50 -1.06 6.53
C ALA A 29 12.87 -1.54 7.02
N GLY A 30 12.92 -2.14 8.21
CA GLY A 30 14.15 -2.76 8.75
C GLY A 30 14.63 -3.93 7.91
N THR A 31 13.70 -4.76 7.40
CA THR A 31 14.04 -5.88 6.53
C THR A 31 14.70 -5.44 5.22
N LEU A 32 14.18 -4.39 4.59
CA LEU A 32 14.71 -3.86 3.33
C LEU A 32 16.11 -3.21 3.48
N LYS A 33 16.52 -2.90 4.72
CA LYS A 33 17.84 -2.36 5.02
C LYS A 33 18.89 -3.43 5.33
N LEU A 34 18.48 -4.71 5.43
CA LEU A 34 19.42 -5.81 5.66
C LEU A 34 20.33 -6.00 4.46
N LEU A 35 21.63 -6.18 4.72
CA LEU A 35 22.64 -6.37 3.68
C LEU A 35 22.65 -7.81 3.12
N ASP A 36 22.27 -8.81 3.93
CA ASP A 36 22.22 -10.20 3.50
C ASP A 36 20.83 -10.53 2.91
N PRO A 37 20.74 -10.81 1.60
CA PRO A 37 19.48 -11.15 0.94
C PRO A 37 18.88 -12.45 1.46
N ARG A 38 19.67 -13.34 2.05
CA ARG A 38 19.16 -14.58 2.65
C ARG A 38 18.32 -14.28 3.88
N GLU A 39 18.71 -13.30 4.69
CA GLU A 39 17.94 -12.85 5.83
C GLU A 39 16.66 -12.12 5.40
N VAL A 40 16.70 -11.32 4.32
CA VAL A 40 15.52 -10.71 3.72
C VAL A 40 14.51 -11.78 3.28
N ARG A 41 14.98 -12.83 2.60
CA ARG A 41 14.16 -13.93 2.10
C ARG A 41 13.39 -14.66 3.21
N LYS A 42 14.00 -14.84 4.38
CA LYS A 42 13.37 -15.50 5.54
C LYS A 42 12.13 -14.75 6.04
N ARG A 43 12.05 -13.45 5.77
CA ARG A 43 10.97 -12.56 6.25
C ARG A 43 9.81 -12.41 5.27
N ARG A 44 9.77 -13.19 4.19
CA ARG A 44 8.65 -13.39 3.26
C ARG A 44 7.85 -12.11 2.94
N LEU A 45 8.56 -11.03 2.60
CA LEU A 45 7.92 -9.78 2.21
C LEU A 45 7.11 -9.99 0.91
N SER A 46 5.98 -9.31 0.83
CA SER A 46 5.18 -9.18 -0.39
C SER A 46 5.15 -7.72 -0.85
N PHE A 47 4.80 -7.49 -2.10
CA PHE A 47 4.63 -6.15 -2.65
C PHE A 47 3.40 -6.09 -3.55
N PHE A 48 2.94 -4.87 -3.82
CA PHE A 48 1.96 -4.58 -4.85
C PHE A 48 2.53 -3.59 -5.85
N ALA A 49 2.42 -3.92 -7.12
CA ALA A 49 2.66 -2.99 -8.21
C ALA A 49 1.46 -2.04 -8.32
N TYR A 50 1.68 -0.75 -8.22
CA TYR A 50 0.61 0.27 -8.23
C TYR A 50 0.76 1.29 -9.37
N GLY A 51 1.70 1.08 -10.26
CA GLY A 51 1.97 1.92 -11.42
C GLY A 51 3.34 1.65 -12.01
N THR A 52 3.62 2.31 -13.12
CA THR A 52 4.92 2.29 -13.81
C THR A 52 5.47 3.72 -13.95
N ALA A 53 6.77 3.83 -14.14
CA ALA A 53 7.33 5.00 -14.80
C ALA A 53 6.85 5.06 -16.25
N PRO A 54 6.88 6.23 -16.90
CA PRO A 54 6.63 6.32 -18.33
C PRO A 54 7.59 5.40 -19.09
N LEU A 55 7.04 4.51 -19.90
CA LEU A 55 7.80 3.60 -20.76
C LEU A 55 7.44 3.90 -22.20
N PRO A 56 8.40 4.26 -23.07
CA PRO A 56 8.13 4.49 -24.49
C PRO A 56 7.46 3.28 -25.14
N GLY A 57 6.34 3.49 -25.83
CA GLY A 57 5.57 2.44 -26.48
C GLY A 57 4.67 1.61 -25.56
N MET A 58 4.60 1.94 -24.25
CA MET A 58 3.73 1.32 -23.27
C MET A 58 2.87 2.37 -22.55
N GLU A 59 2.19 3.20 -23.32
CA GLU A 59 1.28 4.20 -22.79
C GLU A 59 -0.15 3.70 -22.83
N TRP A 60 -0.82 3.68 -21.70
CA TRP A 60 -2.22 3.30 -21.58
C TRP A 60 -3.08 4.54 -21.32
N PRO A 61 -4.33 4.57 -21.87
CA PRO A 61 -5.22 5.72 -21.73
C PRO A 61 -5.62 6.02 -20.30
N THR A 62 -5.66 4.98 -19.44
CA THR A 62 -6.07 5.12 -18.04
C THR A 62 -5.11 4.42 -17.09
N HIS A 63 -5.16 4.84 -15.83
CA HIS A 63 -4.43 4.13 -14.78
C HIS A 63 -4.98 2.73 -14.51
N TRP A 64 -6.28 2.58 -14.67
CA TRP A 64 -6.92 1.27 -14.57
C TRP A 64 -6.34 0.29 -15.59
N ASP A 65 -6.19 0.73 -16.85
CA ASP A 65 -5.55 -0.10 -17.88
C ASP A 65 -4.10 -0.45 -17.52
N THR A 66 -3.36 0.52 -16.93
CA THR A 66 -2.00 0.25 -16.43
C THR A 66 -2.01 -0.90 -15.42
N LEU A 67 -2.92 -0.87 -14.43
CA LEU A 67 -3.02 -1.93 -13.42
C LEU A 67 -3.39 -3.28 -14.05
N GLN A 68 -4.32 -3.29 -15.02
CA GLN A 68 -4.71 -4.52 -15.72
C GLN A 68 -3.54 -5.13 -16.51
N HIS A 69 -2.71 -4.30 -17.17
CA HIS A 69 -1.53 -4.78 -17.89
C HIS A 69 -0.45 -5.30 -16.92
N LEU A 70 -0.22 -4.62 -15.79
CA LEU A 70 0.70 -5.12 -14.76
C LEU A 70 0.28 -6.51 -14.27
N ALA A 71 -1.02 -6.70 -14.03
CA ALA A 71 -1.56 -8.01 -13.63
C ALA A 71 -1.36 -9.08 -14.73
N ARG A 72 -1.58 -8.72 -16.03
CA ARG A 72 -1.32 -9.62 -17.17
C ARG A 72 0.15 -9.99 -17.32
N PHE A 73 1.07 -9.12 -16.92
CA PHE A 73 2.50 -9.42 -16.85
C PHE A 73 2.90 -10.27 -15.64
N GLY A 74 1.94 -10.70 -14.82
CA GLY A 74 2.17 -11.54 -13.64
C GLY A 74 2.63 -10.75 -12.41
N LEU A 75 2.60 -9.41 -12.45
CA LEU A 75 2.92 -8.60 -11.29
C LEU A 75 1.72 -8.53 -10.32
N PRO A 76 1.93 -8.70 -9.01
CA PRO A 76 0.84 -8.59 -8.05
C PRO A 76 0.35 -7.13 -7.97
N VAL A 77 -0.91 -6.92 -8.28
CA VAL A 77 -1.62 -5.65 -8.07
C VAL A 77 -2.59 -5.80 -6.91
N SER A 78 -2.97 -4.70 -6.27
CA SER A 78 -3.96 -4.76 -5.19
C SER A 78 -5.31 -5.27 -5.71
N PRO A 79 -5.87 -6.36 -5.14
CA PRO A 79 -7.21 -6.82 -5.51
C PRO A 79 -8.31 -5.88 -5.02
N HIS A 80 -7.97 -4.90 -4.20
CA HIS A 80 -8.87 -3.91 -3.59
C HIS A 80 -8.85 -2.56 -4.32
N ALA A 81 -8.18 -2.49 -5.50
CA ALA A 81 -8.25 -1.30 -6.34
C ALA A 81 -9.63 -1.23 -6.98
N GLU A 82 -10.28 -0.06 -6.90
CA GLU A 82 -11.59 0.19 -7.45
C GLU A 82 -11.55 1.38 -8.41
N ARG A 83 -12.33 1.29 -9.51
CA ARG A 83 -12.52 2.39 -10.45
C ARG A 83 -13.84 3.06 -10.16
N CYS A 84 -13.82 4.36 -9.91
CA CYS A 84 -14.98 5.20 -9.67
C CYS A 84 -15.19 6.17 -10.83
N LEU A 85 -16.44 6.40 -11.22
CA LEU A 85 -16.81 7.33 -12.29
C LEU A 85 -17.14 8.72 -11.75
N THR A 86 -17.61 8.80 -10.51
CA THR A 86 -18.03 10.03 -9.85
C THR A 86 -17.32 10.23 -8.52
N ILE A 87 -17.33 11.47 -8.03
CA ILE A 87 -16.79 11.80 -6.70
C ILE A 87 -17.62 11.15 -5.58
N ASP A 88 -18.93 11.01 -5.78
CA ASP A 88 -19.82 10.37 -4.79
C ASP A 88 -19.49 8.88 -4.63
N GLU A 89 -19.12 8.20 -5.72
CA GLU A 89 -18.59 6.84 -5.65
C GLU A 89 -17.28 6.77 -4.86
N VAL A 90 -16.36 7.69 -5.11
CA VAL A 90 -15.10 7.76 -4.37
C VAL A 90 -15.37 7.93 -2.87
N LEU A 91 -16.28 8.83 -2.49
CA LEU A 91 -16.62 9.07 -1.09
C LEU A 91 -17.24 7.82 -0.43
N ARG A 92 -18.12 7.11 -1.13
CA ARG A 92 -18.70 5.83 -0.64
C ARG A 92 -17.64 4.76 -0.45
N VAL A 93 -16.70 4.63 -1.37
CA VAL A 93 -15.58 3.70 -1.26
C VAL A 93 -14.71 4.06 -0.06
N CYS A 94 -14.38 5.35 0.14
CA CYS A 94 -13.63 5.82 1.31
C CYS A 94 -14.31 5.46 2.63
N GLU A 95 -15.63 5.67 2.72
CA GLU A 95 -16.37 5.35 3.94
C GLU A 95 -16.45 3.84 4.18
N THR A 96 -16.64 3.04 3.13
CA THR A 96 -16.62 1.57 3.21
C THR A 96 -15.29 1.06 3.76
N TRP A 97 -14.18 1.57 3.24
CA TRP A 97 -12.85 1.13 3.66
C TRP A 97 -12.44 1.62 5.04
N ARG A 98 -13.11 2.59 5.60
CA ARG A 98 -12.90 3.05 6.96
C ARG A 98 -13.09 1.93 8.00
N THR A 99 -14.06 1.07 7.78
CA THR A 99 -14.32 -0.12 8.62
C THR A 99 -13.69 -1.38 8.05
N LYS A 100 -13.83 -1.60 6.74
CA LYS A 100 -13.40 -2.83 6.07
C LYS A 100 -11.87 -3.03 6.08
N ARG A 101 -11.09 -1.98 6.32
CA ARG A 101 -9.61 -2.07 6.43
C ARG A 101 -9.13 -3.08 7.47
N HIS A 102 -9.93 -3.34 8.50
CA HIS A 102 -9.57 -4.29 9.56
C HIS A 102 -9.61 -5.76 9.11
N GLU A 103 -10.30 -6.05 8.00
CA GLU A 103 -10.38 -7.37 7.39
C GLU A 103 -9.15 -7.71 6.53
N LEU A 104 -8.30 -6.71 6.22
CA LEU A 104 -7.09 -6.91 5.44
C LEU A 104 -6.05 -7.73 6.22
N ASP A 105 -5.29 -8.53 5.51
CA ASP A 105 -4.15 -9.28 6.05
C ASP A 105 -2.89 -8.42 6.25
N PHE A 106 -2.97 -7.12 5.97
CA PHE A 106 -1.94 -6.11 6.18
C PHE A 106 -2.55 -4.83 6.74
N GLU A 107 -1.71 -4.00 7.34
CA GLU A 107 -2.14 -2.71 7.89
C GLU A 107 -2.16 -1.61 6.83
N THR A 108 -3.17 -0.75 6.91
CA THR A 108 -3.27 0.47 6.10
C THR A 108 -3.80 1.63 6.94
N ASP A 109 -3.27 2.82 6.69
CA ASP A 109 -3.65 4.07 7.36
C ASP A 109 -4.49 4.99 6.47
N GLY A 110 -4.76 4.56 5.24
CA GLY A 110 -5.51 5.35 4.29
C GLY A 110 -5.60 4.75 2.90
N MET A 111 -6.12 5.52 1.99
CA MET A 111 -6.29 5.19 0.58
C MET A 111 -5.58 6.22 -0.29
N VAL A 112 -5.20 5.82 -1.47
CA VAL A 112 -4.64 6.71 -2.49
C VAL A 112 -5.64 6.85 -3.62
N ILE A 113 -6.19 8.05 -3.76
CA ILE A 113 -7.13 8.39 -4.82
C ILE A 113 -6.34 9.02 -5.96
N LYS A 114 -6.56 8.55 -7.17
CA LYS A 114 -5.83 8.99 -8.36
C LYS A 114 -6.80 9.32 -9.49
N VAL A 115 -6.52 10.38 -10.22
CA VAL A 115 -7.23 10.66 -11.49
C VAL A 115 -6.91 9.52 -12.46
N ASP A 116 -7.93 8.90 -13.06
CA ASP A 116 -7.77 7.72 -13.91
C ASP A 116 -7.20 8.06 -15.30
N SER A 117 -7.71 9.12 -15.96
CA SER A 117 -7.31 9.53 -17.31
C SER A 117 -5.86 9.99 -17.37
N ALA A 118 -5.06 9.37 -18.25
CA ALA A 118 -3.68 9.76 -18.51
C ALA A 118 -3.58 11.20 -19.10
N GLU A 119 -4.55 11.59 -19.93
CA GLU A 119 -4.62 12.95 -20.47
C GLU A 119 -4.85 13.98 -19.36
N HIS A 120 -5.82 13.74 -18.49
CA HIS A 120 -6.09 14.65 -17.38
C HIS A 120 -4.90 14.75 -16.43
N ARG A 121 -4.16 13.66 -16.19
CA ARG A 121 -2.92 13.67 -15.40
C ARG A 121 -1.86 14.57 -16.01
N ARG A 122 -1.67 14.51 -17.34
CA ARG A 122 -0.73 15.38 -18.05
C ARG A 122 -1.11 16.85 -17.91
N ARG A 123 -2.41 17.17 -18.02
CA ARG A 123 -2.92 18.55 -17.85
C ARG A 123 -2.76 19.07 -16.42
N LEU A 124 -3.01 18.25 -15.41
CA LEU A 124 -2.83 18.60 -13.99
C LEU A 124 -1.36 18.78 -13.61
N GLY A 125 -0.49 17.99 -14.22
CA GLY A 125 0.95 18.05 -14.03
C GLY A 125 1.40 17.64 -12.63
N THR A 126 2.63 18.03 -12.33
CA THR A 126 3.31 17.77 -11.06
C THR A 126 3.88 19.07 -10.47
N THR A 127 3.98 19.13 -9.16
CA THR A 127 4.77 20.13 -8.46
C THR A 127 6.17 19.57 -8.18
N ALA A 128 7.06 20.39 -7.64
CA ALA A 128 8.38 19.93 -7.19
C ALA A 128 8.30 18.82 -6.09
N LYS A 129 7.17 18.74 -5.38
CA LYS A 129 7.00 17.80 -4.25
C LYS A 129 6.08 16.62 -4.54
N ALA A 130 5.06 16.78 -5.39
CA ALA A 130 4.03 15.76 -5.59
C ALA A 130 3.25 15.96 -6.90
N PRO A 131 2.69 14.87 -7.48
CA PRO A 131 1.73 14.98 -8.58
C PRO A 131 0.42 15.60 -8.10
N ARG A 132 -0.19 16.45 -8.93
CA ARG A 132 -1.48 17.11 -8.62
C ARG A 132 -2.70 16.19 -8.83
N TRP A 133 -2.51 15.05 -9.42
CA TRP A 133 -3.54 14.07 -9.76
C TRP A 133 -3.64 12.91 -8.75
N VAL A 134 -3.00 13.05 -7.57
CA VAL A 134 -3.01 12.07 -6.49
C VAL A 134 -3.40 12.74 -5.19
N ILE A 135 -4.31 12.12 -4.43
CA ILE A 135 -4.69 12.53 -3.08
C ILE A 135 -4.56 11.33 -2.16
N ALA A 136 -3.88 11.52 -1.03
CA ALA A 136 -3.87 10.55 0.07
C ALA A 136 -5.04 10.88 1.01
N TYR A 137 -6.03 10.00 1.05
CA TYR A 137 -7.11 10.05 2.02
C TYR A 137 -6.69 9.22 3.25
N LYS A 138 -6.46 9.88 4.37
CA LYS A 138 -6.07 9.24 5.63
C LYS A 138 -7.32 8.90 6.45
N PHE A 139 -7.37 7.68 6.97
CA PHE A 139 -8.40 7.33 7.94
C PHE A 139 -8.21 8.09 9.25
N PRO A 140 -9.28 8.40 9.98
CA PRO A 140 -9.16 8.96 11.31
C PRO A 140 -8.28 8.09 12.20
N ALA A 141 -7.47 8.73 13.05
CA ALA A 141 -6.65 8.02 14.02
C ALA A 141 -7.54 7.30 15.04
N GLU A 142 -7.14 6.10 15.44
CA GLU A 142 -7.76 5.40 16.54
C GLU A 142 -7.26 6.01 17.86
N LEU A 143 -8.21 6.39 18.71
CA LEU A 143 -7.91 6.97 20.01
C LEU A 143 -7.94 5.86 21.05
N ALA A 144 -6.85 5.69 21.79
CA ALA A 144 -6.78 4.83 22.95
C ALA A 144 -6.56 5.69 24.22
N ARG A 145 -7.28 5.39 25.28
CA ARG A 145 -7.04 6.00 26.59
C ARG A 145 -6.06 5.12 27.35
N THR A 146 -5.03 5.73 27.91
CA THR A 146 -4.07 5.07 28.80
C THR A 146 -3.86 5.91 30.05
N ARG A 147 -3.36 5.29 31.12
CA ARG A 147 -2.91 5.98 32.32
C ARG A 147 -1.40 6.02 32.32
N LEU A 148 -0.84 7.21 32.44
CA LEU A 148 0.58 7.37 32.75
C LEU A 148 0.80 6.95 34.22
N LEU A 149 1.75 6.06 34.41
CA LEU A 149 2.20 5.60 35.73
C LEU A 149 3.44 6.36 36.16
#